data_4de853ff7c1ae8346f59732f98ab6914
#
_entry.id   4de853ff7c1ae8346f59732f98ab6914
#
_cell.length_a   1.000
_cell.length_b   1.000
_cell.length_c   1.000
_cell.angle_alpha   90.00
_cell.angle_beta   90.00
_cell.angle_gamma   90.00
#
_symmetry.space_group_name_H-M   'P 1'
#
loop_
_entity.id
_entity.type
_entity.pdbx_description
1 polymer ?
#
loop_
_entity_poly.entity_id
_entity_poly.type
_entity_poly.pdbx_seq_one_letter_code
_entity_poly.pdbx_strand_id
1 'polypeptide(L)'
;MIVYEGVKSDFLQSVESDRIAIEIEENIFTKMGRHTGKSEFRSWENSLTYMYKVLNDSEIPMDAGVAIEYNIPQTSKRVDFLISGYDRADRHGAVIVELKQWDAVEAVDGVDALVRTVVGGGMRELVHPSYQSWSYAQLIRDYNATVQDREIGLYPCVCMHNYIRHRYDPIDAKQYEPYYKEAPVYTKGQLSMLRDYIKRAVARGDNRQVLYEIENGKIRPSKSLQNTIASMLAGNREFIMIDEQKVVYEKILQTALLCQRDFRKRTIIVQGGPGTGKSVIAVNLLAELTQRDQLVQYVSKNSAPRNVYKRKLKGSFRMSSVDNLFKGSGSYTETDNYRIHTLLVDEAHRLNEKSGMFHNLGENQIKEIIHSAYCSVFFIDESQRVTMDDIGSVEEILKWAQEEGSEVTRMELLSQFRCNGSDGYLAWLDDMLEIRETANYDLEGIDFDIRLCDSPNEMRALIEEKNKIAGHSRILAGYCWEWDKKQQNNTDHHDIRIGDFEMSWNLASGEPFAVSETSINEVGCIHTSQGLEFDYVGVIIGDDLRYADGHVITDFTKRAKTDQSLKGIKKLYQENPELAKKHADEIIRNTYRTLLTRGMKGCYVYCTDPGMKAYMGQRLLTYKERIRELKRRQT
;
A
#
# COMPACT_ATOMS: atom_id res chain seq x y z
N MET A 1 -0.20 14.66 -8.84
CA MET A 1 0.73 15.84 -8.82
C MET A 1 1.76 15.66 -9.92
N ILE A 2 1.92 16.65 -10.80
CA ILE A 2 2.92 16.69 -11.88
C ILE A 2 4.16 17.43 -11.36
N VAL A 3 5.36 16.87 -11.54
CA VAL A 3 6.60 17.54 -11.13
C VAL A 3 6.95 18.67 -12.09
N TYR A 4 7.06 18.37 -13.38
CA TYR A 4 7.24 19.40 -14.43
C TYR A 4 6.03 19.44 -15.34
N GLU A 5 5.50 20.63 -15.60
CA GLU A 5 4.38 20.89 -16.49
C GLU A 5 4.66 22.09 -17.38
N GLY A 6 4.50 21.91 -18.67
CA GLY A 6 4.66 22.94 -19.68
C GLY A 6 3.94 22.60 -20.97
N VAL A 7 4.14 23.39 -22.01
CA VAL A 7 3.80 23.00 -23.38
C VAL A 7 5.05 22.53 -24.11
N LYS A 8 4.87 21.88 -25.27
CA LYS A 8 6.00 21.37 -26.07
C LYS A 8 7.07 22.44 -26.34
N SER A 9 6.68 23.69 -26.66
CA SER A 9 7.64 24.78 -26.88
C SER A 9 8.54 25.04 -25.68
N ASP A 10 7.96 25.03 -24.47
CA ASP A 10 8.68 25.27 -23.22
C ASP A 10 9.67 24.13 -22.97
N PHE A 11 9.21 22.87 -23.14
CA PHE A 11 10.05 21.69 -23.00
C PHE A 11 11.26 21.72 -23.95
N LEU A 12 11.03 22.01 -25.24
CA LEU A 12 12.12 22.09 -26.22
C LEU A 12 13.15 23.17 -25.83
N GLN A 13 12.69 24.33 -25.41
CA GLN A 13 13.56 25.44 -24.97
C GLN A 13 14.35 25.05 -23.71
N SER A 14 13.73 24.42 -22.73
CA SER A 14 14.41 24.00 -21.49
C SER A 14 15.47 22.91 -21.74
N VAL A 15 15.24 22.02 -22.70
CA VAL A 15 16.25 21.02 -23.11
C VAL A 15 17.39 21.68 -23.90
N GLU A 16 17.09 22.57 -24.85
CA GLU A 16 18.11 23.29 -25.63
C GLU A 16 19.02 24.16 -24.77
N SER A 17 18.52 24.68 -23.66
CA SER A 17 19.28 25.50 -22.71
C SER A 17 19.90 24.68 -21.56
N ASP A 18 19.91 23.35 -21.63
CA ASP A 18 20.42 22.42 -20.62
C ASP A 18 19.82 22.65 -19.21
N ARG A 19 18.58 23.16 -19.13
CA ARG A 19 17.93 23.53 -17.86
C ARG A 19 16.92 22.52 -17.37
N ILE A 20 16.41 21.64 -18.24
CA ILE A 20 15.27 20.76 -17.92
C ILE A 20 15.47 19.91 -16.66
N ALA A 21 16.65 19.31 -16.48
CA ALA A 21 16.93 18.47 -15.31
C ALA A 21 17.01 19.32 -14.02
N ILE A 22 17.51 20.55 -14.12
CA ILE A 22 17.57 21.51 -13.00
C ILE A 22 16.16 21.94 -12.61
N GLU A 23 15.32 22.28 -13.59
CA GLU A 23 13.92 22.68 -13.35
C GLU A 23 13.11 21.55 -12.70
N ILE A 24 13.33 20.30 -13.09
CA ILE A 24 12.72 19.12 -12.46
C ILE A 24 13.20 19.00 -11.00
N GLU A 25 14.50 19.12 -10.74
CA GLU A 25 15.06 19.04 -9.38
C GLU A 25 14.52 20.15 -8.47
N GLU A 26 14.50 21.40 -8.96
CA GLU A 26 13.93 22.55 -8.25
C GLU A 26 12.44 22.34 -7.93
N ASN A 27 11.68 21.78 -8.88
CA ASN A 27 10.28 21.47 -8.69
C ASN A 27 10.06 20.33 -7.69
N ILE A 28 10.90 19.28 -7.71
CA ILE A 28 10.87 18.21 -6.70
C ILE A 28 11.15 18.77 -5.31
N PHE A 29 12.19 19.60 -5.20
CA PHE A 29 12.52 20.24 -3.94
C PHE A 29 11.38 21.13 -3.44
N THR A 30 10.81 21.96 -4.33
CA THR A 30 9.72 22.88 -3.98
C THR A 30 8.42 22.17 -3.63
N LYS A 31 8.06 21.11 -4.39
CA LYS A 31 6.78 20.40 -4.24
C LYS A 31 6.82 19.26 -3.23
N MET A 32 8.00 18.65 -3.03
CA MET A 32 8.15 17.43 -2.21
C MET A 32 9.15 17.56 -1.05
N GLY A 33 9.89 18.67 -0.94
CA GLY A 33 10.86 18.90 0.13
C GLY A 33 12.08 17.98 0.12
N ARG A 34 12.34 17.23 -0.97
CA ARG A 34 13.44 16.28 -1.06
C ARG A 34 14.44 16.65 -2.16
N HIS A 35 15.71 16.26 -1.99
CA HIS A 35 16.72 16.31 -3.03
C HIS A 35 16.76 15.01 -3.83
N THR A 36 17.10 15.14 -5.11
CA THR A 36 17.21 14.01 -6.03
C THR A 36 18.59 13.36 -5.96
N GLY A 37 18.64 12.04 -6.11
CA GLY A 37 19.91 11.30 -6.22
C GLY A 37 20.64 11.59 -7.54
N LYS A 38 21.98 11.60 -7.52
CA LYS A 38 22.81 11.85 -8.73
C LYS A 38 22.50 10.91 -9.90
N SER A 39 22.05 9.69 -9.64
CA SER A 39 21.66 8.71 -10.67
C SER A 39 20.35 9.08 -11.35
N GLU A 40 19.37 9.55 -10.61
CA GLU A 40 18.06 9.99 -11.10
C GLU A 40 18.23 11.26 -11.95
N PHE A 41 19.00 12.22 -11.47
CA PHE A 41 19.33 13.44 -12.21
C PHE A 41 19.97 13.12 -13.59
N ARG A 42 21.00 12.27 -13.63
CA ARG A 42 21.62 11.82 -14.89
C ARG A 42 20.67 11.05 -15.79
N SER A 43 19.72 10.34 -15.21
CA SER A 43 18.70 9.63 -15.99
C SER A 43 17.83 10.61 -16.77
N TRP A 44 17.44 11.73 -16.15
CA TRP A 44 16.69 12.78 -16.85
C TRP A 44 17.49 13.44 -17.97
N GLU A 45 18.73 13.86 -17.71
CA GLU A 45 19.58 14.44 -18.75
C GLU A 45 19.67 13.56 -19.99
N ASN A 46 19.85 12.26 -19.80
CA ASN A 46 19.96 11.31 -20.91
C ASN A 46 18.62 11.08 -21.61
N SER A 47 17.59 10.69 -20.86
CA SER A 47 16.30 10.26 -21.45
C SER A 47 15.53 11.41 -22.08
N LEU A 48 15.55 12.62 -21.48
CA LEU A 48 14.83 13.77 -21.99
C LEU A 48 15.45 14.34 -23.27
N THR A 49 16.76 14.17 -23.48
CA THR A 49 17.41 14.45 -24.78
C THR A 49 16.83 13.58 -25.91
N TYR A 50 16.46 12.33 -25.64
CA TYR A 50 15.79 11.51 -26.65
C TYR A 50 14.34 11.96 -26.88
N MET A 51 13.62 12.35 -25.83
CA MET A 51 12.28 12.93 -25.99
C MET A 51 12.30 14.27 -26.73
N TYR A 52 13.33 15.09 -26.54
CA TYR A 52 13.57 16.27 -27.37
C TYR A 52 13.66 15.91 -28.86
N LYS A 53 14.47 14.89 -29.21
CA LYS A 53 14.58 14.42 -30.62
C LYS A 53 13.25 13.92 -31.15
N VAL A 54 12.40 13.30 -30.34
CA VAL A 54 11.05 12.85 -30.70
C VAL A 54 10.13 14.05 -30.94
N LEU A 55 10.07 14.99 -29.99
CA LEU A 55 9.14 16.12 -30.03
C LEU A 55 9.56 17.24 -30.97
N ASN A 56 10.85 17.33 -31.35
CA ASN A 56 11.31 18.28 -32.35
C ASN A 56 10.87 17.87 -33.78
N ASP A 57 9.56 17.92 -33.98
CA ASP A 57 8.85 17.59 -35.21
C ASP A 57 7.72 18.61 -35.42
N SER A 58 7.67 19.24 -36.61
CA SER A 58 6.72 20.31 -36.90
C SER A 58 5.26 19.88 -36.94
N GLU A 59 4.99 18.58 -37.11
CA GLU A 59 3.61 18.04 -37.15
C GLU A 59 3.05 17.76 -35.75
N ILE A 60 3.90 17.78 -34.71
CA ILE A 60 3.44 17.74 -33.31
C ILE A 60 3.19 19.18 -32.86
N PRO A 61 1.99 19.56 -32.41
CA PRO A 61 1.64 20.93 -32.07
C PRO A 61 2.56 21.52 -30.99
N MET A 62 2.96 22.80 -31.14
CA MET A 62 3.87 23.48 -30.19
C MET A 62 3.21 23.75 -28.84
N ASP A 63 1.88 23.80 -28.80
CA ASP A 63 1.04 23.98 -27.62
C ASP A 63 0.49 22.63 -27.06
N ALA A 64 0.99 21.50 -27.54
CA ALA A 64 0.72 20.20 -26.90
C ALA A 64 1.23 20.20 -25.45
N GLY A 65 0.42 19.74 -24.51
CA GLY A 65 0.81 19.65 -23.11
C GLY A 65 1.93 18.62 -22.89
N VAL A 66 2.90 18.95 -22.05
CA VAL A 66 4.01 18.07 -21.65
C VAL A 66 4.10 18.03 -20.14
N ALA A 67 4.08 16.82 -19.57
CA ALA A 67 4.31 16.59 -18.16
C ALA A 67 5.42 15.54 -17.96
N ILE A 68 6.24 15.75 -16.93
CA ILE A 68 7.33 14.84 -16.56
C ILE A 68 7.17 14.48 -15.09
N GLU A 69 7.41 13.20 -14.75
CA GLU A 69 7.29 12.68 -13.38
C GLU A 69 5.87 12.93 -12.80
N TYR A 70 4.85 12.43 -13.51
CA TYR A 70 3.48 12.49 -13.01
C TYR A 70 3.23 11.42 -11.98
N ASN A 71 2.99 11.80 -10.72
CA ASN A 71 2.62 10.89 -9.65
C ASN A 71 1.23 10.31 -9.90
N ILE A 72 1.16 8.99 -10.04
CA ILE A 72 -0.11 8.27 -10.18
C ILE A 72 -0.85 8.34 -8.84
N PRO A 73 -2.11 8.84 -8.81
CA PRO A 73 -2.87 8.94 -7.58
C PRO A 73 -2.93 7.62 -6.81
N GLN A 74 -2.88 7.70 -5.48
CA GLN A 74 -2.91 6.57 -4.55
C GLN A 74 -1.73 5.59 -4.68
N THR A 75 -0.65 5.99 -5.34
CA THR A 75 0.59 5.19 -5.44
C THR A 75 1.82 6.06 -5.20
N SER A 76 2.96 5.43 -4.92
CA SER A 76 4.27 6.09 -4.92
C SER A 76 4.95 6.09 -6.30
N LYS A 77 4.22 5.66 -7.35
CA LYS A 77 4.76 5.51 -8.71
C LYS A 77 4.50 6.74 -9.56
N ARG A 78 5.38 6.96 -10.53
CA ARG A 78 5.36 8.10 -11.42
C ARG A 78 5.43 7.64 -12.87
N VAL A 79 4.70 8.34 -13.73
CA VAL A 79 4.85 8.24 -15.18
C VAL A 79 6.02 9.12 -15.60
N ASP A 80 6.99 8.56 -16.31
CA ASP A 80 8.21 9.30 -16.70
C ASP A 80 7.90 10.50 -17.58
N PHE A 81 7.07 10.31 -18.62
CA PHE A 81 6.74 11.35 -19.59
C PHE A 81 5.31 11.25 -20.11
N LEU A 82 4.61 12.37 -20.21
CA LEU A 82 3.22 12.48 -20.66
C LEU A 82 3.11 13.59 -21.70
N ILE A 83 2.40 13.32 -22.81
CA ILE A 83 2.12 14.30 -23.86
C ILE A 83 0.61 14.32 -24.06
N SER A 84 -0.01 15.52 -24.01
CA SER A 84 -1.45 15.67 -24.16
C SER A 84 -1.85 16.55 -25.33
N GLY A 85 -3.09 16.37 -25.77
CA GLY A 85 -3.69 17.13 -26.83
C GLY A 85 -5.03 16.54 -27.28
N TYR A 86 -5.45 16.91 -28.47
CA TYR A 86 -6.66 16.39 -29.11
C TYR A 86 -6.30 15.58 -30.34
N ASP A 87 -7.00 14.48 -30.58
CA ASP A 87 -6.89 13.72 -31.80
C ASP A 87 -7.60 14.43 -32.99
N ARG A 88 -7.59 13.80 -34.17
CA ARG A 88 -8.23 14.37 -35.37
C ARG A 88 -9.76 14.50 -35.25
N ALA A 89 -10.37 13.81 -34.31
CA ALA A 89 -11.81 13.86 -34.01
C ALA A 89 -12.13 14.73 -32.80
N ASP A 90 -11.20 15.58 -32.38
CA ASP A 90 -11.29 16.46 -31.20
C ASP A 90 -11.54 15.72 -29.87
N ARG A 91 -11.17 14.45 -29.76
CA ARG A 91 -11.22 13.70 -28.52
C ARG A 91 -9.95 13.97 -27.70
N HIS A 92 -10.12 14.10 -26.39
CA HIS A 92 -9.00 14.27 -25.46
C HIS A 92 -8.09 13.06 -25.46
N GLY A 93 -6.78 13.27 -25.56
CA GLY A 93 -5.78 12.20 -25.59
C GLY A 93 -4.53 12.53 -24.79
N ALA A 94 -3.95 11.53 -24.15
CA ALA A 94 -2.66 11.62 -23.49
C ALA A 94 -1.82 10.37 -23.81
N VAL A 95 -0.61 10.57 -24.34
CA VAL A 95 0.36 9.50 -24.56
C VAL A 95 1.24 9.37 -23.33
N ILE A 96 1.27 8.19 -22.76
CA ILE A 96 2.09 7.81 -21.61
C ILE A 96 3.36 7.14 -22.13
N VAL A 97 4.53 7.73 -21.92
CA VAL A 97 5.80 7.17 -22.38
C VAL A 97 6.63 6.74 -21.20
N GLU A 98 6.87 5.45 -21.09
CA GLU A 98 7.84 4.88 -20.15
C GLU A 98 9.23 4.92 -20.78
N LEU A 99 10.20 5.49 -20.08
CA LEU A 99 11.57 5.70 -20.58
C LEU A 99 12.53 4.67 -19.99
N LYS A 100 13.20 3.89 -20.83
CA LYS A 100 14.16 2.87 -20.38
C LYS A 100 15.52 3.08 -21.04
N GLN A 101 16.56 3.04 -20.20
CA GLN A 101 17.97 3.13 -20.63
C GLN A 101 18.61 1.74 -20.78
N TRP A 102 17.82 0.68 -20.73
CA TRP A 102 18.33 -0.68 -20.86
C TRP A 102 18.95 -0.90 -22.24
N ASP A 103 20.03 -1.66 -22.28
CA ASP A 103 20.76 -2.07 -23.49
C ASP A 103 20.62 -3.55 -23.79
N ALA A 104 20.19 -4.35 -22.82
CA ALA A 104 19.96 -5.79 -22.96
C ALA A 104 18.74 -6.23 -22.18
N VAL A 105 18.02 -7.22 -22.69
CA VAL A 105 16.86 -7.87 -22.06
C VAL A 105 16.92 -9.36 -22.34
N GLU A 106 16.55 -10.16 -21.34
CA GLU A 106 16.32 -11.60 -21.48
C GLU A 106 14.88 -11.92 -21.08
N ALA A 107 14.24 -12.81 -21.83
CA ALA A 107 12.92 -13.30 -21.44
C ALA A 107 13.04 -14.29 -20.27
N VAL A 108 12.03 -14.29 -19.40
CA VAL A 108 11.91 -15.26 -18.30
C VAL A 108 10.85 -16.28 -18.67
N ASP A 109 11.29 -17.48 -19.02
CA ASP A 109 10.39 -18.52 -19.53
C ASP A 109 9.29 -18.91 -18.54
N GLY A 110 8.06 -18.97 -19.05
CA GLY A 110 6.89 -19.39 -18.27
C GLY A 110 6.41 -18.39 -17.22
N VAL A 111 6.90 -17.15 -17.26
CA VAL A 111 6.53 -16.08 -16.32
C VAL A 111 5.80 -14.96 -17.04
N ASP A 112 4.67 -14.54 -16.48
CA ASP A 112 3.89 -13.44 -17.03
C ASP A 112 4.55 -12.09 -16.69
N ALA A 113 4.75 -11.25 -17.70
CA ALA A 113 5.18 -9.86 -17.58
C ALA A 113 6.54 -9.59 -16.87
N LEU A 114 7.43 -10.58 -16.71
CA LEU A 114 8.78 -10.35 -16.18
C LEU A 114 9.86 -10.55 -17.22
N VAL A 115 10.91 -9.73 -17.13
CA VAL A 115 12.14 -9.81 -17.94
C VAL A 115 13.37 -9.74 -17.04
N ARG A 116 14.52 -10.22 -17.51
CA ARG A 116 15.82 -9.99 -16.88
C ARG A 116 16.58 -8.93 -17.62
N THR A 117 17.19 -8.04 -16.87
CA THR A 117 18.05 -6.98 -17.41
C THR A 117 19.09 -6.54 -16.38
N VAL A 118 20.11 -5.82 -16.83
CA VAL A 118 21.16 -5.29 -15.94
C VAL A 118 20.73 -3.92 -15.41
N VAL A 119 20.57 -3.83 -14.09
CA VAL A 119 20.27 -2.56 -13.40
C VAL A 119 21.13 -2.46 -12.14
N GLY A 120 21.78 -1.30 -11.96
CA GLY A 120 22.65 -1.07 -10.80
C GLY A 120 23.87 -2.00 -10.75
N GLY A 121 24.36 -2.43 -11.91
CA GLY A 121 25.54 -3.32 -12.04
C GLY A 121 25.25 -4.81 -11.79
N GLY A 122 23.97 -5.21 -11.66
CA GLY A 122 23.58 -6.61 -11.48
C GLY A 122 22.40 -7.02 -12.36
N MET A 123 22.32 -8.33 -12.68
CA MET A 123 21.17 -8.91 -13.36
C MET A 123 19.98 -8.96 -12.41
N ARG A 124 18.84 -8.41 -12.82
CA ARG A 124 17.60 -8.36 -12.03
C ARG A 124 16.39 -8.78 -12.84
N GLU A 125 15.44 -9.43 -12.17
CA GLU A 125 14.09 -9.66 -12.71
C GLU A 125 13.23 -8.43 -12.41
N LEU A 126 12.71 -7.82 -13.48
CA LEU A 126 11.89 -6.62 -13.43
C LEU A 126 10.64 -6.83 -14.29
N VAL A 127 9.64 -5.99 -14.11
CA VAL A 127 8.46 -6.02 -14.98
C VAL A 127 8.84 -5.64 -16.41
N HIS A 128 8.17 -6.28 -17.37
CA HIS A 128 8.30 -5.94 -18.79
C HIS A 128 7.87 -4.47 -19.00
N PRO A 129 8.63 -3.65 -19.75
CA PRO A 129 8.34 -2.22 -19.87
C PRO A 129 6.94 -1.92 -20.41
N SER A 130 6.44 -2.73 -21.36
CA SER A 130 5.06 -2.59 -21.85
C SER A 130 4.03 -2.87 -20.76
N TYR A 131 4.26 -3.88 -19.88
CA TYR A 131 3.40 -4.12 -18.74
C TYR A 131 3.38 -2.92 -17.80
N GLN A 132 4.53 -2.32 -17.53
CA GLN A 132 4.66 -1.16 -16.66
C GLN A 132 3.84 0.02 -17.21
N SER A 133 4.09 0.44 -18.45
CA SER A 133 3.36 1.55 -19.08
C SER A 133 1.86 1.28 -19.19
N TRP A 134 1.47 0.05 -19.57
CA TRP A 134 0.08 -0.38 -19.63
C TRP A 134 -0.58 -0.33 -18.25
N SER A 135 0.07 -0.87 -17.22
CA SER A 135 -0.47 -0.91 -15.86
C SER A 135 -0.68 0.49 -15.28
N TYR A 136 0.21 1.43 -15.57
CA TYR A 136 0.08 2.83 -15.18
C TYR A 136 -1.11 3.51 -15.86
N ALA A 137 -1.30 3.28 -17.16
CA ALA A 137 -2.47 3.79 -17.89
C ALA A 137 -3.78 3.23 -17.31
N GLN A 138 -3.82 1.94 -16.96
CA GLN A 138 -5.01 1.32 -16.36
C GLN A 138 -5.29 1.90 -14.96
N LEU A 139 -4.26 2.10 -14.14
CA LEU A 139 -4.42 2.73 -12.82
C LEU A 139 -4.99 4.14 -12.92
N ILE A 140 -4.44 4.98 -13.82
CA ILE A 140 -4.97 6.33 -14.05
C ILE A 140 -6.43 6.25 -14.49
N ARG A 141 -6.78 5.33 -15.37
CA ARG A 141 -8.17 5.12 -15.81
C ARG A 141 -9.08 4.67 -14.67
N ASP A 142 -8.62 3.75 -13.81
CA ASP A 142 -9.43 3.20 -12.71
C ASP A 142 -9.66 4.20 -11.59
N TYR A 143 -8.66 5.04 -11.27
CA TYR A 143 -8.74 5.96 -10.13
C TYR A 143 -9.20 7.37 -10.48
N ASN A 144 -9.15 7.80 -11.73
CA ASN A 144 -9.47 9.15 -12.14
C ASN A 144 -10.86 9.24 -12.76
N ALA A 145 -11.83 9.80 -12.02
CA ALA A 145 -13.20 9.97 -12.49
C ALA A 145 -13.28 10.85 -13.75
N THR A 146 -12.48 11.90 -13.85
CA THR A 146 -12.47 12.81 -15.00
C THR A 146 -12.01 12.11 -16.26
N VAL A 147 -11.00 11.24 -16.15
CA VAL A 147 -10.53 10.42 -17.29
C VAL A 147 -11.65 9.52 -17.81
N GLN A 148 -12.44 8.93 -16.91
CA GLN A 148 -13.58 8.09 -17.30
C GLN A 148 -14.76 8.90 -17.83
N ASP A 149 -15.18 9.95 -17.11
CA ASP A 149 -16.39 10.73 -17.42
C ASP A 149 -16.24 11.54 -18.71
N ARG A 150 -15.00 11.94 -19.07
CA ARG A 150 -14.68 12.64 -20.32
C ARG A 150 -14.11 11.73 -21.40
N GLU A 151 -14.02 10.43 -21.13
CA GLU A 151 -13.47 9.43 -22.06
C GLU A 151 -12.08 9.81 -22.59
N ILE A 152 -11.20 10.34 -21.72
CA ILE A 152 -9.83 10.73 -22.12
C ILE A 152 -9.06 9.50 -22.55
N GLY A 153 -8.63 9.46 -23.82
CA GLY A 153 -7.84 8.38 -24.38
C GLY A 153 -6.45 8.33 -23.75
N LEU A 154 -6.11 7.23 -23.07
CA LEU A 154 -4.76 6.99 -22.56
C LEU A 154 -4.03 6.03 -23.47
N TYR A 155 -2.91 6.45 -24.05
CA TYR A 155 -2.12 5.73 -25.05
C TYR A 155 -0.74 5.39 -24.48
N PRO A 156 -0.59 4.24 -23.77
CA PRO A 156 0.69 3.84 -23.20
C PRO A 156 1.67 3.37 -24.29
N CYS A 157 2.94 3.69 -24.14
CA CYS A 157 4.04 3.17 -24.95
C CYS A 157 5.35 3.21 -24.20
N VAL A 158 6.39 2.63 -24.78
CA VAL A 158 7.74 2.54 -24.19
C VAL A 158 8.77 3.09 -25.17
N CYS A 159 9.71 3.87 -24.67
CA CYS A 159 10.90 4.31 -25.40
C CYS A 159 12.17 3.73 -24.75
N MET A 160 12.72 2.67 -25.36
CA MET A 160 13.99 2.04 -24.96
C MET A 160 15.11 2.59 -25.84
N HIS A 161 15.57 3.79 -25.52
CA HIS A 161 16.43 4.57 -26.42
C HIS A 161 17.87 4.05 -26.59
N ASN A 162 18.35 3.17 -25.69
CA ASN A 162 19.65 2.51 -25.82
C ASN A 162 19.56 1.13 -26.46
N TYR A 163 18.39 0.49 -26.40
CA TYR A 163 18.16 -0.88 -26.83
C TYR A 163 18.13 -1.01 -28.35
N ILE A 164 18.86 -2.00 -28.90
CA ILE A 164 18.83 -2.35 -30.31
C ILE A 164 18.02 -3.62 -30.49
N ARG A 165 16.88 -3.53 -31.19
CA ARG A 165 16.00 -4.66 -31.44
C ARG A 165 16.57 -5.61 -32.48
N HIS A 166 16.49 -6.92 -32.23
CA HIS A 166 16.92 -8.00 -33.09
C HIS A 166 15.74 -8.74 -33.71
N ARG A 167 15.98 -9.64 -34.69
CA ARG A 167 14.91 -10.33 -35.44
C ARG A 167 14.04 -11.23 -34.55
N TYR A 168 14.56 -11.84 -33.53
CA TYR A 168 13.84 -12.68 -32.56
C TYR A 168 14.19 -12.16 -31.18
N ASP A 169 13.55 -11.05 -30.85
CA ASP A 169 13.91 -10.29 -29.69
C ASP A 169 13.20 -10.79 -28.42
N PRO A 170 13.91 -10.98 -27.30
CA PRO A 170 13.30 -11.37 -26.04
C PRO A 170 12.18 -10.42 -25.57
N ILE A 171 12.25 -9.12 -25.92
CA ILE A 171 11.22 -8.14 -25.59
C ILE A 171 9.89 -8.40 -26.29
N ASP A 172 9.91 -9.11 -27.43
CA ASP A 172 8.75 -9.44 -28.24
C ASP A 172 8.29 -10.90 -28.01
N ALA A 173 8.76 -11.57 -26.95
CA ALA A 173 8.37 -12.95 -26.68
C ALA A 173 6.84 -13.06 -26.53
N LYS A 174 6.28 -14.17 -27.05
CA LYS A 174 4.82 -14.38 -27.17
C LYS A 174 4.07 -14.19 -25.85
N GLN A 175 4.69 -14.51 -24.74
CA GLN A 175 4.10 -14.36 -23.40
C GLN A 175 3.82 -12.90 -23.01
N TYR A 176 4.51 -11.92 -23.64
CA TYR A 176 4.31 -10.49 -23.42
C TYR A 176 3.35 -9.85 -24.44
N GLU A 177 2.82 -10.62 -25.39
CA GLU A 177 1.94 -10.13 -26.47
C GLU A 177 0.73 -9.33 -25.98
N PRO A 178 0.04 -9.71 -24.88
CA PRO A 178 -1.07 -8.92 -24.35
C PRO A 178 -0.70 -7.50 -23.96
N TYR A 179 0.57 -7.28 -23.61
CA TYR A 179 1.05 -5.98 -23.11
C TYR A 179 1.68 -5.14 -24.23
N TYR A 180 2.54 -5.71 -25.09
CA TYR A 180 3.19 -4.90 -26.12
C TYR A 180 2.23 -4.53 -27.27
N LYS A 181 1.08 -5.20 -27.42
CA LYS A 181 0.01 -4.76 -28.33
C LYS A 181 -0.68 -3.49 -27.83
N GLU A 182 -0.88 -3.37 -26.53
CA GLU A 182 -1.50 -2.21 -25.89
C GLU A 182 -0.50 -1.06 -25.65
N ALA A 183 0.73 -1.40 -25.28
CA ALA A 183 1.82 -0.48 -25.02
C ALA A 183 3.06 -0.83 -25.87
N PRO A 184 3.11 -0.39 -27.12
CA PRO A 184 4.18 -0.75 -28.05
C PRO A 184 5.55 -0.22 -27.58
N VAL A 185 6.61 -1.01 -27.88
CA VAL A 185 7.99 -0.66 -27.55
C VAL A 185 8.69 -0.06 -28.76
N TYR A 186 9.22 1.13 -28.59
CA TYR A 186 10.06 1.83 -29.57
C TYR A 186 11.50 1.81 -29.09
N THR A 187 12.41 1.33 -29.95
CA THR A 187 13.83 1.14 -29.61
C THR A 187 14.73 2.09 -30.39
N LYS A 188 16.02 2.02 -30.17
CA LYS A 188 17.02 2.84 -30.89
C LYS A 188 16.84 2.71 -32.40
N GLY A 189 16.73 3.83 -33.09
CA GLY A 189 16.44 3.89 -34.54
C GLY A 189 14.96 3.94 -34.90
N GLN A 190 14.03 3.82 -33.96
CA GLN A 190 12.58 3.83 -34.20
C GLN A 190 11.86 5.12 -33.71
N LEU A 191 12.60 6.22 -33.52
CA LEU A 191 12.01 7.48 -33.05
C LEU A 191 10.95 8.04 -33.99
N SER A 192 11.07 7.84 -35.32
CA SER A 192 10.02 8.22 -36.27
C SER A 192 8.71 7.49 -36.04
N MET A 193 8.77 6.20 -35.69
CA MET A 193 7.56 5.41 -35.38
C MET A 193 6.90 5.90 -34.09
N LEU A 194 7.67 6.29 -33.09
CA LEU A 194 7.15 6.91 -31.86
C LEU A 194 6.49 8.26 -32.15
N ARG A 195 7.08 9.10 -33.03
CA ARG A 195 6.43 10.34 -33.50
C ARG A 195 5.07 10.06 -34.12
N ASP A 196 5.01 9.10 -35.03
CA ASP A 196 3.76 8.73 -35.71
C ASP A 196 2.71 8.21 -34.72
N TYR A 197 3.14 7.52 -33.67
CA TYR A 197 2.25 7.10 -32.59
C TYR A 197 1.68 8.30 -31.81
N ILE A 198 2.54 9.26 -31.43
CA ILE A 198 2.15 10.50 -30.75
C ILE A 198 1.17 11.31 -31.60
N LYS A 199 1.47 11.50 -32.91
CA LYS A 199 0.62 12.26 -33.85
C LYS A 199 -0.79 11.71 -34.01
N ARG A 200 -1.01 10.42 -33.76
CA ARG A 200 -2.37 9.83 -33.78
C ARG A 200 -3.22 10.30 -32.61
N ALA A 201 -2.61 10.42 -31.45
CA ALA A 201 -3.28 10.82 -30.21
C ALA A 201 -3.31 12.35 -30.01
N VAL A 202 -2.29 13.05 -30.56
CA VAL A 202 -2.06 14.49 -30.40
C VAL A 202 -1.90 15.12 -31.77
N ALA A 203 -3.03 15.35 -32.44
CA ALA A 203 -3.05 16.03 -33.76
C ALA A 203 -3.25 17.54 -33.60
N ARG A 204 -3.78 18.02 -32.50
CA ARG A 204 -3.97 19.42 -32.13
C ARG A 204 -3.55 19.63 -30.67
N GLY A 205 -2.90 20.76 -30.37
CA GLY A 205 -2.50 21.10 -29.02
C GLY A 205 -3.69 21.46 -28.13
N ASP A 206 -3.52 21.32 -26.85
CA ASP A 206 -4.52 21.53 -25.80
C ASP A 206 -4.12 22.63 -24.80
N ASN A 207 -2.96 23.23 -24.97
CA ASN A 207 -2.39 24.20 -24.03
C ASN A 207 -2.47 23.72 -22.57
N ARG A 208 -2.12 22.44 -22.34
CA ARG A 208 -2.15 21.73 -21.05
C ARG A 208 -3.54 21.45 -20.48
N GLN A 209 -4.62 21.70 -21.22
CA GLN A 209 -5.97 21.52 -20.70
C GLN A 209 -6.24 20.05 -20.28
N VAL A 210 -5.82 19.08 -21.08
CA VAL A 210 -5.99 17.65 -20.78
C VAL A 210 -5.11 17.23 -19.60
N LEU A 211 -3.90 17.77 -19.47
CA LEU A 211 -3.06 17.53 -18.29
C LEU A 211 -3.72 18.05 -17.01
N TYR A 212 -4.25 19.27 -17.07
CA TYR A 212 -5.00 19.84 -15.94
C TYR A 212 -6.20 18.98 -15.55
N GLU A 213 -6.93 18.44 -16.52
CA GLU A 213 -8.07 17.55 -16.30
C GLU A 213 -7.65 16.22 -15.66
N ILE A 214 -6.51 15.65 -16.07
CA ILE A 214 -5.95 14.43 -15.47
C ILE A 214 -5.44 14.71 -14.06
N GLU A 215 -4.70 15.81 -13.85
CA GLU A 215 -4.11 16.13 -12.54
C GLU A 215 -5.17 16.47 -11.49
N ASN A 216 -6.17 17.29 -11.87
CA ASN A 216 -7.22 17.76 -10.97
C ASN A 216 -8.48 16.88 -11.01
N GLY A 217 -8.42 15.74 -11.69
CA GLY A 217 -9.52 14.79 -11.77
C GLY A 217 -9.90 14.26 -10.40
N LYS A 218 -11.21 14.13 -10.14
CA LYS A 218 -11.70 13.52 -8.89
C LYS A 218 -11.20 12.10 -8.79
N ILE A 219 -10.57 11.77 -7.66
CA ILE A 219 -10.11 10.42 -7.39
C ILE A 219 -11.32 9.56 -7.02
N ARG A 220 -11.52 8.44 -7.73
CA ARG A 220 -12.49 7.41 -7.32
C ARG A 220 -11.90 6.61 -6.17
N PRO A 221 -12.75 6.12 -5.24
CA PRO A 221 -12.31 5.17 -4.22
C PRO A 221 -11.63 3.97 -4.87
N SER A 222 -10.50 3.54 -4.33
CA SER A 222 -9.90 2.27 -4.72
C SER A 222 -10.89 1.14 -4.47
N LYS A 223 -10.87 0.11 -5.34
CA LYS A 223 -11.64 -1.12 -5.11
C LYS A 223 -11.19 -1.72 -3.78
N SER A 224 -12.12 -1.94 -2.87
CA SER A 224 -11.82 -2.61 -1.61
C SER A 224 -11.62 -4.11 -1.86
N LEU A 225 -10.51 -4.66 -1.36
CA LEU A 225 -10.23 -6.09 -1.44
C LEU A 225 -11.39 -6.94 -0.91
N GLN A 226 -12.00 -6.50 0.20
CA GLN A 226 -13.14 -7.20 0.79
C GLN A 226 -14.40 -7.20 -0.10
N ASN A 227 -14.58 -6.23 -0.98
CA ASN A 227 -15.73 -6.17 -1.88
C ASN A 227 -15.52 -6.94 -3.19
N THR A 228 -14.28 -7.14 -3.60
CA THR A 228 -13.92 -7.80 -4.88
C THR A 228 -13.52 -9.26 -4.73
N ILE A 229 -13.37 -9.76 -3.50
CA ILE A 229 -12.86 -11.11 -3.23
C ILE A 229 -13.67 -12.21 -3.91
N ALA A 230 -14.99 -12.08 -4.00
CA ALA A 230 -15.84 -13.06 -4.67
C ALA A 230 -15.56 -13.12 -6.18
N SER A 231 -15.39 -11.98 -6.82
CA SER A 231 -15.04 -11.85 -8.23
C SER A 231 -13.64 -12.40 -8.51
N MET A 232 -12.69 -12.14 -7.63
CA MET A 232 -11.31 -12.66 -7.74
C MET A 232 -11.27 -14.20 -7.66
N LEU A 233 -11.98 -14.79 -6.71
CA LEU A 233 -12.07 -16.25 -6.59
C LEU A 233 -12.84 -16.89 -7.74
N ALA A 234 -13.72 -16.16 -8.42
CA ALA A 234 -14.35 -16.58 -9.66
C ALA A 234 -13.42 -16.44 -10.90
N GLY A 235 -12.21 -15.93 -10.74
CA GLY A 235 -11.19 -15.82 -11.78
C GLY A 235 -11.05 -14.46 -12.44
N ASN A 236 -11.77 -13.44 -11.97
CA ASN A 236 -11.66 -12.11 -12.53
C ASN A 236 -10.44 -11.36 -11.95
N ARG A 237 -9.70 -10.67 -12.80
CA ARG A 237 -8.59 -9.81 -12.40
C ARG A 237 -9.13 -8.46 -11.95
N GLU A 238 -9.28 -8.27 -10.64
CA GLU A 238 -9.85 -7.04 -10.06
C GLU A 238 -8.79 -6.00 -9.70
N PHE A 239 -7.55 -6.44 -9.43
CA PHE A 239 -6.44 -5.58 -9.09
C PHE A 239 -5.31 -5.74 -10.09
N ILE A 240 -4.79 -4.62 -10.54
CA ILE A 240 -3.59 -4.57 -11.37
C ILE A 240 -2.40 -4.43 -10.43
N MET A 241 -1.51 -5.41 -10.46
CA MET A 241 -0.28 -5.37 -9.68
C MET A 241 0.77 -4.57 -10.45
N ILE A 242 1.43 -3.66 -9.78
CA ILE A 242 2.48 -2.85 -10.40
C ILE A 242 3.86 -3.19 -9.85
N ASP A 243 4.85 -3.08 -10.70
CA ASP A 243 6.27 -3.19 -10.37
C ASP A 243 6.58 -4.34 -9.37
N GLU A 244 7.03 -4.01 -8.16
CA GLU A 244 7.46 -5.00 -7.16
C GLU A 244 6.33 -5.98 -6.78
N GLN A 245 5.07 -5.53 -6.75
CA GLN A 245 3.94 -6.43 -6.47
C GLN A 245 3.84 -7.53 -7.53
N LYS A 246 4.00 -7.18 -8.80
CA LYS A 246 3.98 -8.14 -9.91
C LYS A 246 5.16 -9.10 -9.82
N VAL A 247 6.36 -8.61 -9.50
CA VAL A 247 7.55 -9.44 -9.30
C VAL A 247 7.36 -10.42 -8.14
N VAL A 248 6.89 -9.93 -6.99
CA VAL A 248 6.63 -10.77 -5.81
C VAL A 248 5.57 -11.82 -6.10
N TYR A 249 4.47 -11.43 -6.73
CA TYR A 249 3.39 -12.34 -7.12
C TYR A 249 3.90 -13.48 -8.02
N GLU A 250 4.61 -13.15 -9.11
CA GLU A 250 5.11 -14.13 -10.06
C GLU A 250 6.15 -15.08 -9.42
N LYS A 251 7.03 -14.53 -8.58
CA LYS A 251 8.03 -15.35 -7.89
C LYS A 251 7.39 -16.35 -6.93
N ILE A 252 6.37 -15.93 -6.18
CA ILE A 252 5.62 -16.83 -5.30
C ILE A 252 4.89 -17.88 -6.12
N LEU A 253 4.18 -17.47 -7.18
CA LEU A 253 3.45 -18.38 -8.05
C LEU A 253 4.36 -19.46 -8.64
N GLN A 254 5.51 -19.06 -9.21
CA GLN A 254 6.51 -20.00 -9.72
C GLN A 254 7.01 -20.96 -8.65
N THR A 255 7.36 -20.44 -7.47
CA THR A 255 7.89 -21.25 -6.38
C THR A 255 6.86 -22.27 -5.91
N ALA A 256 5.58 -21.86 -5.77
CA ALA A 256 4.48 -22.76 -5.40
C ALA A 256 4.27 -23.87 -6.43
N LEU A 257 4.32 -23.54 -7.74
CA LEU A 257 4.22 -24.52 -8.82
C LEU A 257 5.44 -25.45 -8.88
N LEU A 258 6.63 -24.94 -8.55
CA LEU A 258 7.85 -25.75 -8.48
C LEU A 258 7.79 -26.73 -7.31
N CYS A 259 7.34 -26.28 -6.12
CA CYS A 259 7.14 -27.14 -4.95
C CYS A 259 6.17 -28.31 -5.23
N GLN A 260 5.12 -28.06 -6.02
CA GLN A 260 4.18 -29.11 -6.43
C GLN A 260 4.82 -30.18 -7.34
N ARG A 261 5.87 -29.81 -8.10
CA ARG A 261 6.57 -30.71 -9.03
C ARG A 261 7.70 -31.49 -8.40
N ASP A 262 8.51 -30.82 -7.58
CA ASP A 262 9.73 -31.40 -7.02
C ASP A 262 9.62 -31.81 -5.55
N PHE A 263 8.50 -31.47 -4.91
CA PHE A 263 8.19 -31.81 -3.51
C PHE A 263 9.26 -31.34 -2.50
N ARG A 264 9.97 -30.25 -2.81
CA ARG A 264 10.93 -29.62 -1.90
C ARG A 264 10.25 -28.50 -1.09
N LYS A 265 10.64 -28.41 0.19
CA LYS A 265 10.19 -27.31 1.05
C LYS A 265 10.80 -25.99 0.66
N ARG A 266 9.95 -24.97 0.50
CA ARG A 266 10.39 -23.60 0.30
C ARG A 266 9.59 -22.63 1.15
N THR A 267 10.30 -21.70 1.75
CA THR A 267 9.73 -20.64 2.57
C THR A 267 10.01 -19.30 1.91
N ILE A 268 8.97 -18.52 1.68
CA ILE A 268 9.10 -17.16 1.14
C ILE A 268 8.69 -16.16 2.22
N ILE A 269 9.54 -15.17 2.47
CA ILE A 269 9.27 -14.08 3.39
C ILE A 269 9.09 -12.81 2.58
N VAL A 270 7.90 -12.22 2.65
CA VAL A 270 7.56 -10.97 1.97
C VAL A 270 7.40 -9.88 3.02
N GLN A 271 8.41 -9.03 3.13
CA GLN A 271 8.40 -7.87 4.03
C GLN A 271 7.74 -6.67 3.33
N GLY A 272 6.93 -5.92 4.05
CA GLY A 272 6.35 -4.69 3.52
C GLY A 272 5.55 -3.95 4.57
N GLY A 273 5.59 -2.63 4.53
CA GLY A 273 4.84 -1.75 5.42
C GLY A 273 3.31 -1.86 5.26
N PRO A 274 2.55 -1.09 6.04
CA PRO A 274 1.10 -1.03 5.89
C PRO A 274 0.74 -0.50 4.49
N GLY A 275 -0.24 -1.13 3.83
CA GLY A 275 -0.72 -0.65 2.52
C GLY A 275 0.14 -0.97 1.31
N THR A 276 1.18 -1.79 1.43
CA THR A 276 2.01 -2.20 0.28
C THR A 276 1.36 -3.29 -0.59
N GLY A 277 0.15 -3.73 -0.25
CA GLY A 277 -0.61 -4.70 -1.05
C GLY A 277 -0.36 -6.17 -0.69
N LYS A 278 0.24 -6.48 0.46
CA LYS A 278 0.49 -7.85 0.94
C LYS A 278 -0.76 -8.75 0.84
N SER A 279 -1.87 -8.31 1.42
CA SER A 279 -3.13 -9.06 1.41
C SER A 279 -3.74 -9.18 0.00
N VAL A 280 -3.56 -8.17 -0.86
CA VAL A 280 -4.00 -8.22 -2.27
C VAL A 280 -3.23 -9.31 -3.01
N ILE A 281 -1.91 -9.38 -2.84
CA ILE A 281 -1.07 -10.43 -3.43
C ILE A 281 -1.49 -11.80 -2.90
N ALA A 282 -1.68 -11.94 -1.58
CA ALA A 282 -2.09 -13.20 -0.96
C ALA A 282 -3.41 -13.73 -1.51
N VAL A 283 -4.43 -12.86 -1.66
CA VAL A 283 -5.75 -13.26 -2.17
C VAL A 283 -5.71 -13.56 -3.68
N ASN A 284 -4.94 -12.81 -4.48
CA ASN A 284 -4.76 -13.13 -5.90
C ASN A 284 -4.06 -14.49 -6.09
N LEU A 285 -3.02 -14.78 -5.28
CA LEU A 285 -2.35 -16.08 -5.30
C LEU A 285 -3.29 -17.21 -4.86
N LEU A 286 -4.12 -16.98 -3.82
CA LEU A 286 -5.13 -17.94 -3.39
C LEU A 286 -6.07 -18.31 -4.55
N ALA A 287 -6.57 -17.31 -5.28
CA ALA A 287 -7.45 -17.51 -6.43
C ALA A 287 -6.74 -18.26 -7.57
N GLU A 288 -5.56 -17.81 -7.97
CA GLU A 288 -4.80 -18.41 -9.08
C GLU A 288 -4.37 -19.85 -8.79
N LEU A 289 -3.85 -20.12 -7.57
CA LEU A 289 -3.41 -21.46 -7.19
C LEU A 289 -4.59 -22.43 -7.03
N THR A 290 -5.75 -21.94 -6.56
CA THR A 290 -6.99 -22.73 -6.49
C THR A 290 -7.47 -23.12 -7.90
N GLN A 291 -7.40 -22.21 -8.88
CA GLN A 291 -7.75 -22.49 -10.28
C GLN A 291 -6.79 -23.49 -10.95
N ARG A 292 -5.58 -23.63 -10.43
CA ARG A 292 -4.57 -24.60 -10.88
C ARG A 292 -4.61 -25.91 -10.08
N ASP A 293 -5.72 -26.18 -9.39
CA ASP A 293 -5.96 -27.40 -8.59
C ASP A 293 -4.91 -27.64 -7.49
N GLN A 294 -4.29 -26.57 -6.97
CA GLN A 294 -3.46 -26.68 -5.78
C GLN A 294 -4.30 -26.69 -4.49
N LEU A 295 -3.92 -27.52 -3.53
CA LEU A 295 -4.41 -27.40 -2.16
C LEU A 295 -3.70 -26.19 -1.51
N VAL A 296 -4.34 -25.03 -1.59
CA VAL A 296 -3.85 -23.77 -1.06
C VAL A 296 -4.77 -23.23 0.02
N GLN A 297 -4.21 -22.60 1.05
CA GLN A 297 -4.98 -21.97 2.13
C GLN A 297 -4.42 -20.59 2.46
N TYR A 298 -5.34 -19.65 2.69
CA TYR A 298 -5.03 -18.35 3.29
C TYR A 298 -5.11 -18.47 4.80
N VAL A 299 -4.02 -18.11 5.46
CA VAL A 299 -3.85 -18.26 6.91
C VAL A 299 -3.69 -16.89 7.54
N SER A 300 -4.48 -16.61 8.56
CA SER A 300 -4.29 -15.41 9.38
C SER A 300 -4.70 -15.71 10.82
N LYS A 301 -3.90 -15.26 11.78
CA LYS A 301 -4.27 -15.35 13.20
C LYS A 301 -5.48 -14.47 13.48
N ASN A 302 -5.51 -13.25 12.94
CA ASN A 302 -6.62 -12.34 13.14
C ASN A 302 -7.91 -12.87 12.50
N SER A 303 -8.96 -13.00 13.28
CA SER A 303 -10.26 -13.46 12.79
C SER A 303 -11.02 -12.41 11.99
N ALA A 304 -10.76 -11.12 12.20
CA ALA A 304 -11.51 -10.04 11.57
C ALA A 304 -11.46 -10.08 10.03
N PRO A 305 -10.28 -10.09 9.35
CA PRO A 305 -10.24 -10.22 7.90
C PRO A 305 -10.89 -11.53 7.40
N ARG A 306 -10.62 -12.66 8.06
CA ARG A 306 -11.20 -13.96 7.67
C ARG A 306 -12.73 -13.95 7.73
N ASN A 307 -13.30 -13.37 8.78
CA ASN A 307 -14.76 -13.28 8.94
C ASN A 307 -15.37 -12.35 7.88
N VAL A 308 -14.71 -11.24 7.55
CA VAL A 308 -15.13 -10.36 6.46
C VAL A 308 -15.13 -11.10 5.12
N TYR A 309 -14.05 -11.82 4.78
CA TYR A 309 -13.98 -12.59 3.54
C TYR A 309 -15.03 -13.68 3.48
N LYS A 310 -15.21 -14.46 4.55
CA LYS A 310 -16.26 -15.47 4.64
C LYS A 310 -17.66 -14.88 4.47
N ARG A 311 -17.93 -13.72 5.06
CA ARG A 311 -19.22 -13.03 4.93
C ARG A 311 -19.48 -12.58 3.48
N LYS A 312 -18.46 -11.99 2.82
CA LYS A 312 -18.56 -11.52 1.43
C LYS A 312 -18.70 -12.68 0.42
N LEU A 313 -18.21 -13.87 0.76
CA LEU A 313 -18.31 -15.07 -0.08
C LEU A 313 -19.61 -15.87 0.15
N LYS A 314 -20.35 -15.57 1.20
CA LYS A 314 -21.62 -16.21 1.52
C LYS A 314 -22.63 -15.98 0.39
N GLY A 315 -23.17 -17.06 -0.15
CA GLY A 315 -24.12 -17.02 -1.28
C GLY A 315 -23.47 -17.20 -2.66
N SER A 316 -22.18 -16.86 -2.81
CA SER A 316 -21.44 -17.07 -4.06
C SER A 316 -20.69 -18.40 -4.10
N PHE A 317 -20.28 -18.91 -2.93
CA PHE A 317 -19.54 -20.18 -2.78
C PHE A 317 -20.13 -21.05 -1.68
N ARG A 318 -19.88 -22.37 -1.77
CA ARG A 318 -20.25 -23.30 -0.68
C ARG A 318 -19.43 -22.98 0.57
N MET A 319 -20.08 -22.82 1.72
CA MET A 319 -19.40 -22.43 2.96
C MET A 319 -18.31 -23.42 3.39
N SER A 320 -18.50 -24.74 3.15
CA SER A 320 -17.46 -25.74 3.40
C SER A 320 -16.17 -25.48 2.58
N SER A 321 -16.31 -25.05 1.33
CA SER A 321 -15.15 -24.68 0.50
C SER A 321 -14.48 -23.41 1.03
N VAL A 322 -15.27 -22.40 1.41
CA VAL A 322 -14.76 -21.16 2.00
C VAL A 322 -14.02 -21.43 3.32
N ASP A 323 -14.56 -22.30 4.18
CA ASP A 323 -13.93 -22.69 5.44
C ASP A 323 -12.62 -23.47 5.24
N ASN A 324 -12.48 -24.16 4.11
CA ASN A 324 -11.23 -24.81 3.74
C ASN A 324 -10.19 -23.84 3.19
N LEU A 325 -10.60 -22.77 2.51
CA LEU A 325 -9.69 -21.77 1.97
C LEU A 325 -9.14 -20.80 3.04
N PHE A 326 -9.93 -20.48 4.08
CA PHE A 326 -9.58 -19.46 5.09
C PHE A 326 -9.43 -20.08 6.47
N LYS A 327 -8.20 -20.26 6.91
CA LYS A 327 -7.85 -20.93 8.17
C LYS A 327 -7.25 -19.97 9.21
N GLY A 328 -7.41 -20.32 10.48
CA GLY A 328 -6.65 -19.69 11.58
C GLY A 328 -5.26 -20.31 11.69
N SER A 329 -4.30 -19.56 12.22
CA SER A 329 -2.92 -20.04 12.41
C SER A 329 -2.80 -21.29 13.29
N GLY A 330 -3.71 -21.49 14.25
CA GLY A 330 -3.74 -22.67 15.10
C GLY A 330 -4.36 -23.93 14.48
N SER A 331 -4.62 -23.94 13.16
CA SER A 331 -5.22 -25.11 12.49
C SER A 331 -4.19 -26.18 12.13
N TYR A 332 -2.91 -25.99 12.43
CA TYR A 332 -1.79 -26.83 11.95
C TYR A 332 -1.07 -27.60 13.06
N THR A 333 -1.52 -27.53 14.29
CA THR A 333 -0.90 -28.14 15.48
C THR A 333 -0.74 -29.67 15.40
N GLU A 334 -1.64 -30.33 14.67
CA GLU A 334 -1.68 -31.80 14.51
C GLU A 334 -1.61 -32.21 13.02
N THR A 335 -1.15 -31.30 12.14
CA THR A 335 -1.08 -31.59 10.71
C THR A 335 0.16 -32.41 10.40
N ASP A 336 -0.03 -33.55 9.71
CA ASP A 336 1.09 -34.34 9.21
C ASP A 336 1.94 -33.53 8.23
N ASN A 337 3.21 -33.87 8.16
CA ASN A 337 4.15 -33.26 7.25
C ASN A 337 3.66 -33.36 5.78
N TYR A 338 3.77 -32.25 5.02
CA TYR A 338 3.51 -32.20 3.57
C TYR A 338 2.06 -32.48 3.13
N ARG A 339 1.06 -32.16 3.93
CA ARG A 339 -0.34 -32.33 3.51
C ARG A 339 -0.85 -31.23 2.59
N ILE A 340 -0.25 -30.04 2.63
CA ILE A 340 -0.74 -28.86 1.93
C ILE A 340 0.30 -28.41 0.90
N HIS A 341 -0.14 -28.06 -0.31
CA HIS A 341 0.79 -27.58 -1.31
C HIS A 341 1.33 -26.19 -0.95
N THR A 342 0.42 -25.23 -0.67
CA THR A 342 0.82 -23.84 -0.38
C THR A 342 0.03 -23.23 0.77
N LEU A 343 0.72 -22.63 1.73
CA LEU A 343 0.13 -21.79 2.78
C LEU A 343 0.53 -20.33 2.57
N LEU A 344 -0.48 -19.47 2.47
CA LEU A 344 -0.33 -18.02 2.33
C LEU A 344 -0.67 -17.37 3.66
N VAL A 345 0.35 -17.02 4.43
CA VAL A 345 0.22 -16.53 5.81
C VAL A 345 0.23 -15.00 5.80
N ASP A 346 -0.93 -14.41 5.98
CA ASP A 346 -1.07 -12.96 6.06
C ASP A 346 -1.02 -12.46 7.50
N GLU A 347 -0.50 -11.25 7.70
CA GLU A 347 -0.25 -10.67 9.02
C GLU A 347 0.64 -11.59 9.89
N ALA A 348 1.73 -12.13 9.31
CA ALA A 348 2.56 -13.15 9.94
C ALA A 348 3.23 -12.67 11.25
N HIS A 349 3.40 -11.35 11.43
CA HIS A 349 3.89 -10.75 12.70
C HIS A 349 2.98 -11.05 13.90
N ARG A 350 1.71 -11.45 13.64
CA ARG A 350 0.73 -11.78 14.67
C ARG A 350 0.76 -13.23 15.15
N LEU A 351 1.59 -14.08 14.56
CA LEU A 351 1.71 -15.50 14.95
C LEU A 351 2.18 -15.63 16.40
N ASN A 352 1.69 -16.65 17.08
CA ASN A 352 2.01 -16.93 18.49
C ASN A 352 2.89 -18.18 18.62
N GLU A 353 3.52 -18.33 19.78
CA GLU A 353 4.20 -19.56 20.12
C GLU A 353 3.22 -20.72 20.15
N LYS A 354 2.20 -20.66 20.98
CA LYS A 354 1.21 -21.76 21.15
C LYS A 354 -0.19 -21.35 20.72
N SER A 355 -0.93 -22.33 20.27
CA SER A 355 -2.33 -22.23 19.85
C SER A 355 -3.31 -22.55 20.98
N GLY A 356 -4.61 -22.36 20.74
CA GLY A 356 -5.69 -22.62 21.67
C GLY A 356 -5.98 -21.44 22.62
N MET A 357 -7.16 -21.48 23.24
CA MET A 357 -7.63 -20.43 24.14
C MET A 357 -6.73 -20.26 25.39
N PHE A 358 -6.07 -21.33 25.81
CA PHE A 358 -5.18 -21.35 26.97
C PHE A 358 -3.70 -21.43 26.61
N HIS A 359 -3.33 -21.21 25.33
CA HIS A 359 -1.95 -21.33 24.84
C HIS A 359 -1.30 -22.69 25.20
N ASN A 360 -2.05 -23.77 25.03
CA ASN A 360 -1.66 -25.12 25.46
C ASN A 360 -1.62 -26.13 24.31
N LEU A 361 -1.88 -25.69 23.07
CA LEU A 361 -1.87 -26.55 21.89
C LEU A 361 -0.68 -26.21 20.99
N GLY A 362 -0.03 -27.25 20.48
CA GLY A 362 1.12 -27.11 19.60
C GLY A 362 2.40 -26.65 20.30
N GLU A 363 3.39 -26.33 19.51
CA GLU A 363 4.73 -25.91 19.93
C GLU A 363 5.02 -24.46 19.50
N ASN A 364 4.94 -24.21 18.18
CA ASN A 364 5.20 -22.89 17.59
C ASN A 364 4.45 -22.78 16.26
N GLN A 365 3.57 -21.77 16.12
CA GLN A 365 2.72 -21.62 14.94
C GLN A 365 3.53 -21.47 13.64
N ILE A 366 4.70 -20.84 13.68
CA ILE A 366 5.57 -20.68 12.50
C ILE A 366 6.13 -22.04 12.09
N LYS A 367 6.65 -22.81 13.05
CA LYS A 367 7.13 -24.20 12.83
C LYS A 367 6.02 -25.06 12.23
N GLU A 368 4.86 -25.08 12.87
CA GLU A 368 3.71 -25.90 12.47
C GLU A 368 3.24 -25.59 11.04
N ILE A 369 3.22 -24.31 10.65
CA ILE A 369 2.89 -23.88 9.30
C ILE A 369 3.94 -24.36 8.29
N ILE A 370 5.23 -24.18 8.58
CA ILE A 370 6.31 -24.63 7.70
C ILE A 370 6.34 -26.15 7.60
N HIS A 371 6.07 -26.84 8.70
CA HIS A 371 5.98 -28.31 8.74
C HIS A 371 4.88 -28.87 7.84
N SER A 372 3.72 -28.19 7.80
CA SER A 372 2.49 -28.69 7.17
C SER A 372 2.47 -28.53 5.64
N ALA A 373 3.37 -27.73 5.03
CA ALA A 373 3.30 -27.40 3.61
C ALA A 373 4.63 -27.56 2.87
N TYR A 374 4.53 -27.74 1.55
CA TYR A 374 5.70 -27.67 0.66
C TYR A 374 6.12 -26.22 0.42
N CYS A 375 5.16 -25.30 0.24
CA CYS A 375 5.43 -23.88 0.06
C CYS A 375 4.75 -23.07 1.17
N SER A 376 5.53 -22.37 1.99
CA SER A 376 5.02 -21.48 3.04
C SER A 376 5.41 -20.04 2.74
N VAL A 377 4.42 -19.17 2.56
CA VAL A 377 4.63 -17.76 2.23
C VAL A 377 4.19 -16.90 3.39
N PHE A 378 5.10 -16.13 3.96
CA PHE A 378 4.83 -15.26 5.11
C PHE A 378 4.85 -13.79 4.68
N PHE A 379 3.69 -13.15 4.70
CA PHE A 379 3.55 -11.70 4.52
C PHE A 379 3.65 -11.03 5.89
N ILE A 380 4.70 -10.23 6.09
CA ILE A 380 5.06 -9.71 7.41
C ILE A 380 5.34 -8.21 7.41
N ASP A 381 4.95 -7.57 8.53
CA ASP A 381 5.32 -6.21 8.91
C ASP A 381 5.56 -6.18 10.43
N GLU A 382 6.80 -6.31 10.85
CA GLU A 382 7.15 -6.39 12.27
C GLU A 382 6.74 -5.14 13.06
N SER A 383 6.62 -3.98 12.41
CA SER A 383 6.15 -2.73 13.03
C SER A 383 4.66 -2.74 13.38
N GLN A 384 3.93 -3.78 12.98
CA GLN A 384 2.52 -3.96 13.32
C GLN A 384 2.28 -5.03 14.40
N ARG A 385 3.30 -5.44 15.14
CA ARG A 385 3.11 -6.24 16.36
C ARG A 385 2.42 -5.39 17.42
N VAL A 386 1.31 -5.88 17.97
CA VAL A 386 0.45 -5.13 18.88
C VAL A 386 0.03 -5.93 20.12
N THR A 387 0.58 -7.14 20.33
CA THR A 387 0.39 -7.91 21.56
C THR A 387 1.69 -8.54 22.04
N MET A 388 1.77 -8.81 23.34
CA MET A 388 2.92 -9.49 23.95
C MET A 388 3.13 -10.92 23.42
N ASP A 389 2.07 -11.55 22.94
CA ASP A 389 2.10 -12.92 22.43
C ASP A 389 2.53 -12.98 20.94
N ASP A 390 2.70 -11.85 20.26
CA ASP A 390 3.08 -11.79 18.87
C ASP A 390 4.58 -12.11 18.71
N ILE A 391 4.92 -13.32 18.27
CA ILE A 391 6.31 -13.78 18.07
C ILE A 391 6.79 -13.65 16.63
N GLY A 392 5.87 -13.37 15.69
CA GLY A 392 6.19 -13.34 14.27
C GLY A 392 7.28 -12.32 13.94
N SER A 393 8.43 -12.80 13.50
CA SER A 393 9.56 -12.01 13.03
C SER A 393 10.28 -12.72 11.90
N VAL A 394 11.03 -11.97 11.11
CA VAL A 394 11.87 -12.54 10.04
C VAL A 394 12.87 -13.54 10.65
N GLU A 395 13.42 -13.22 11.81
CA GLU A 395 14.38 -14.06 12.51
C GLU A 395 13.77 -15.39 12.94
N GLU A 396 12.59 -15.40 13.55
CA GLU A 396 11.90 -16.63 13.95
C GLU A 396 11.51 -17.49 12.73
N ILE A 397 11.03 -16.86 11.63
CA ILE A 397 10.70 -17.60 10.40
C ILE A 397 11.96 -18.25 9.82
N LEU A 398 13.09 -17.55 9.79
CA LEU A 398 14.36 -18.10 9.30
C LEU A 398 14.85 -19.28 10.13
N LYS A 399 14.81 -19.15 11.45
CA LYS A 399 15.19 -20.21 12.39
C LYS A 399 14.40 -21.49 12.11
N TRP A 400 13.08 -21.40 12.09
CA TRP A 400 12.22 -22.59 11.87
C TRP A 400 12.29 -23.11 10.44
N ALA A 401 12.49 -22.24 9.43
CA ALA A 401 12.71 -22.68 8.06
C ALA A 401 14.02 -23.49 7.94
N GLN A 402 15.07 -23.06 8.63
CA GLN A 402 16.34 -23.78 8.67
C GLN A 402 16.19 -25.14 9.38
N GLU A 403 15.52 -25.19 10.53
CA GLU A 403 15.28 -26.43 11.27
C GLU A 403 14.43 -27.44 10.48
N GLU A 404 13.47 -26.96 9.69
CA GLU A 404 12.61 -27.77 8.82
C GLU A 404 13.25 -28.08 7.44
N GLY A 405 14.51 -27.68 7.21
CA GLY A 405 15.22 -27.91 5.94
C GLY A 405 14.61 -27.22 4.73
N SER A 406 13.95 -26.09 4.94
CA SER A 406 13.29 -25.31 3.91
C SER A 406 14.26 -24.30 3.24
N GLU A 407 14.25 -24.24 1.91
CA GLU A 407 14.97 -23.21 1.14
C GLU A 407 14.25 -21.86 1.31
N VAL A 408 14.98 -20.80 1.71
CA VAL A 408 14.37 -19.52 2.02
C VAL A 408 14.66 -18.48 0.94
N THR A 409 13.58 -17.79 0.51
CA THR A 409 13.65 -16.60 -0.34
C THR A 409 13.08 -15.40 0.42
N ARG A 410 13.79 -14.26 0.40
CA ARG A 410 13.31 -12.99 0.96
C ARG A 410 12.98 -12.01 -0.13
N MET A 411 11.87 -11.31 0.03
CA MET A 411 11.40 -10.28 -0.89
C MET A 411 10.86 -9.08 -0.12
N GLU A 412 10.82 -7.92 -0.74
CA GLU A 412 10.38 -6.68 -0.11
C GLU A 412 9.39 -5.95 -1.01
N LEU A 413 8.38 -5.33 -0.39
CA LEU A 413 7.39 -4.47 -1.02
C LEU A 413 7.60 -3.05 -0.47
N LEU A 414 8.10 -2.16 -1.30
CA LEU A 414 8.42 -0.78 -0.91
C LEU A 414 7.28 0.19 -1.20
N SER A 415 6.50 -0.06 -2.27
CA SER A 415 5.47 0.88 -2.74
C SER A 415 4.24 0.89 -1.84
N GLN A 416 3.81 2.09 -1.43
CA GLN A 416 2.65 2.33 -0.57
C GLN A 416 1.40 2.66 -1.40
N PHE A 417 0.26 2.03 -1.07
CA PHE A 417 -1.06 2.23 -1.71
C PHE A 417 -2.14 2.68 -0.71
N ARG A 418 -1.83 2.71 0.57
CA ARG A 418 -2.69 3.23 1.63
C ARG A 418 -2.32 4.67 1.94
N CYS A 419 -3.16 5.40 2.67
CA CYS A 419 -2.91 6.80 3.00
C CYS A 419 -2.63 7.66 1.74
N ASN A 420 -3.44 7.46 0.71
CA ASN A 420 -3.33 8.14 -0.59
C ASN A 420 -1.94 7.95 -1.26
N GLY A 421 -1.31 6.80 -1.04
CA GLY A 421 0.01 6.47 -1.59
C GLY A 421 1.18 7.23 -0.94
N SER A 422 0.98 7.83 0.24
CA SER A 422 1.96 8.71 0.85
C SER A 422 2.92 7.98 1.79
N ASP A 423 4.11 7.65 1.31
CA ASP A 423 5.24 7.22 2.15
C ASP A 423 5.64 8.32 3.14
N GLY A 424 5.44 9.59 2.77
CA GLY A 424 5.68 10.75 3.61
C GLY A 424 4.80 10.79 4.85
N TYR A 425 3.52 10.40 4.74
CA TYR A 425 2.63 10.32 5.90
C TYR A 425 3.10 9.28 6.93
N LEU A 426 3.50 8.09 6.46
CA LEU A 426 4.03 7.05 7.34
C LEU A 426 5.34 7.48 8.00
N ALA A 427 6.24 8.11 7.25
CA ALA A 427 7.49 8.63 7.77
C ALA A 427 7.24 9.74 8.81
N TRP A 428 6.32 10.68 8.51
CA TRP A 428 5.89 11.70 9.46
C TRP A 428 5.28 11.09 10.73
N LEU A 429 4.45 10.05 10.58
CA LEU A 429 3.81 9.37 11.71
C LEU A 429 4.83 8.63 12.58
N ASP A 430 5.81 7.96 11.97
CA ASP A 430 6.89 7.28 12.69
C ASP A 430 7.73 8.27 13.51
N ASP A 431 7.99 9.46 12.96
CA ASP A 431 8.71 10.54 13.63
C ASP A 431 7.83 11.21 14.73
N MET A 432 6.57 11.49 14.41
CA MET A 432 5.60 12.07 15.35
C MET A 432 5.36 11.17 16.57
N LEU A 433 5.32 9.86 16.38
CA LEU A 433 5.20 8.88 17.46
C LEU A 433 6.56 8.54 18.11
N GLU A 434 7.66 9.15 17.70
CA GLU A 434 9.02 8.84 18.14
C GLU A 434 9.38 7.34 18.04
N ILE A 435 8.89 6.67 16.99
CA ILE A 435 9.25 5.28 16.66
C ILE A 435 10.65 5.25 16.02
N ARG A 436 10.90 6.19 15.09
CA ARG A 436 12.19 6.43 14.45
C ARG A 436 12.27 7.86 13.93
N GLU A 437 13.46 8.43 13.92
CA GLU A 437 13.70 9.71 13.26
C GLU A 437 13.55 9.59 11.75
N THR A 438 12.87 10.55 11.13
CA THR A 438 12.69 10.63 9.68
C THR A 438 12.88 12.07 9.21
N ALA A 439 13.10 12.26 7.89
CA ALA A 439 13.20 13.58 7.28
C ALA A 439 11.84 14.31 7.18
N ASN A 440 10.72 13.64 7.45
CA ASN A 440 9.38 14.18 7.28
C ASN A 440 8.89 14.84 8.59
N TYR A 441 9.34 16.06 8.85
CA TYR A 441 8.96 16.84 10.02
C TYR A 441 7.54 17.39 9.96
N ASP A 442 7.01 17.61 8.77
CA ASP A 442 5.65 18.10 8.51
C ASP A 442 5.00 17.36 7.36
N LEU A 443 3.79 17.75 7.02
CA LEU A 443 2.97 17.15 5.97
C LEU A 443 2.93 18.03 4.70
N GLU A 444 3.87 18.96 4.52
CA GLU A 444 3.90 19.79 3.31
C GLU A 444 4.12 18.92 2.07
N GLY A 445 3.21 19.05 1.09
CA GLY A 445 3.22 18.24 -0.13
C GLY A 445 2.64 16.83 -0.01
N ILE A 446 2.06 16.46 1.14
CA ILE A 446 1.41 15.18 1.37
C ILE A 446 -0.09 15.31 1.18
N ASP A 447 -0.64 14.61 0.20
CA ASP A 447 -2.08 14.59 -0.09
C ASP A 447 -2.80 13.52 0.75
N PHE A 448 -3.05 13.85 2.04
CA PHE A 448 -3.79 13.02 2.96
C PHE A 448 -4.62 13.90 3.90
N ASP A 449 -5.96 13.67 3.97
CA ASP A 449 -6.87 14.48 4.77
C ASP A 449 -6.74 14.13 6.27
N ILE A 450 -5.80 14.79 6.96
CA ILE A 450 -5.61 14.63 8.40
C ILE A 450 -6.10 15.85 9.15
N ARG A 451 -6.83 15.64 10.25
CA ARG A 451 -7.36 16.71 11.12
C ARG A 451 -7.25 16.36 12.57
N LEU A 452 -6.89 17.36 13.38
CA LEU A 452 -6.96 17.29 14.83
C LEU A 452 -8.27 17.95 15.27
N CYS A 453 -9.13 17.19 15.96
CA CYS A 453 -10.43 17.65 16.41
C CYS A 453 -10.40 18.21 17.84
N ASP A 454 -11.23 19.20 18.10
CA ASP A 454 -11.31 19.82 19.43
C ASP A 454 -12.11 18.98 20.42
N SER A 455 -13.05 18.18 19.94
CA SER A 455 -13.83 17.25 20.74
C SER A 455 -14.07 15.93 20.03
N PRO A 456 -14.35 14.84 20.76
CA PRO A 456 -14.71 13.57 20.12
C PRO A 456 -16.08 13.64 19.44
N ASN A 457 -16.99 14.53 19.84
CA ASN A 457 -18.26 14.78 19.17
C ASN A 457 -18.06 15.43 17.79
N GLU A 458 -17.13 16.39 17.68
CA GLU A 458 -16.75 16.98 16.38
C GLU A 458 -16.20 15.90 15.45
N MET A 459 -15.25 15.09 15.93
CA MET A 459 -14.69 13.99 15.17
C MET A 459 -15.77 13.02 14.69
N ARG A 460 -16.70 12.66 15.58
CA ARG A 460 -17.84 11.79 15.25
C ARG A 460 -18.68 12.37 14.12
N ALA A 461 -19.07 13.63 14.22
CA ALA A 461 -19.87 14.30 13.20
C ALA A 461 -19.20 14.31 11.83
N LEU A 462 -17.88 14.58 11.80
CA LEU A 462 -17.08 14.55 10.58
C LEU A 462 -16.98 13.13 9.97
N ILE A 463 -16.80 12.11 10.80
CA ILE A 463 -16.73 10.70 10.33
C ILE A 463 -18.10 10.24 9.84
N GLU A 464 -19.20 10.61 10.49
CA GLU A 464 -20.57 10.33 10.02
C GLU A 464 -20.84 10.99 8.66
N GLU A 465 -20.40 12.24 8.45
CA GLU A 465 -20.49 12.92 7.17
C GLU A 465 -19.71 12.18 6.08
N LYS A 466 -18.45 11.81 6.35
CA LYS A 466 -17.64 11.03 5.41
C LYS A 466 -18.24 9.67 5.11
N ASN A 467 -18.86 9.02 6.11
CA ASN A 467 -19.50 7.72 5.92
C ASN A 467 -20.74 7.80 4.99
N LYS A 468 -21.49 8.90 5.01
CA LYS A 468 -22.61 9.11 4.07
C LYS A 468 -22.16 9.18 2.62
N ILE A 469 -20.95 9.68 2.37
CA ILE A 469 -20.40 9.86 1.01
C ILE A 469 -19.72 8.58 0.54
N ALA A 470 -18.91 7.95 1.39
CA ALA A 470 -18.00 6.86 1.03
C ALA A 470 -18.44 5.47 1.53
N GLY A 471 -19.32 5.41 2.54
CA GLY A 471 -19.90 4.17 3.05
C GLY A 471 -19.00 3.34 4.01
N HIS A 472 -17.71 3.66 4.11
CA HIS A 472 -16.74 2.89 4.89
C HIS A 472 -15.84 3.78 5.77
N SER A 473 -16.49 4.57 6.65
CA SER A 473 -15.77 5.39 7.63
C SER A 473 -16.12 4.97 9.04
N ARG A 474 -15.14 4.84 9.94
CA ARG A 474 -15.33 4.30 11.30
C ARG A 474 -14.50 5.05 12.33
N ILE A 475 -14.95 4.97 13.60
CA ILE A 475 -14.20 5.47 14.74
C ILE A 475 -13.46 4.32 15.40
N LEU A 476 -12.20 4.54 15.77
CA LEU A 476 -11.32 3.59 16.40
C LEU A 476 -10.71 4.22 17.65
N ALA A 477 -10.40 3.42 18.67
CA ALA A 477 -9.75 3.92 19.89
C ALA A 477 -8.63 3.00 20.37
N GLY A 478 -7.66 3.59 21.09
CA GLY A 478 -6.73 2.84 21.93
C GLY A 478 -7.46 2.14 23.08
N TYR A 479 -6.87 1.11 23.65
CA TYR A 479 -7.55 0.26 24.63
C TYR A 479 -7.48 0.84 26.06
N CYS A 480 -8.00 2.05 26.27
CA CYS A 480 -7.97 2.77 27.54
C CYS A 480 -9.25 2.69 28.35
N TRP A 481 -10.33 2.16 27.80
CA TRP A 481 -11.63 2.00 28.45
C TRP A 481 -11.93 0.53 28.73
N GLU A 482 -12.56 0.26 29.87
CA GLU A 482 -12.97 -1.10 30.22
C GLU A 482 -14.10 -1.56 29.29
N TRP A 483 -13.96 -2.73 28.73
CA TRP A 483 -14.97 -3.37 27.88
C TRP A 483 -15.75 -4.41 28.69
N ASP A 484 -17.06 -4.17 28.86
CA ASP A 484 -17.91 -5.16 29.53
C ASP A 484 -18.47 -6.19 28.53
N LYS A 485 -17.82 -7.35 28.48
CA LYS A 485 -18.24 -8.46 27.64
C LYS A 485 -19.71 -8.87 27.84
N LYS A 486 -20.31 -8.65 29.01
CA LYS A 486 -21.72 -8.98 29.28
C LYS A 486 -22.67 -8.02 28.54
N GLN A 487 -22.20 -6.80 28.25
CA GLN A 487 -22.95 -5.77 27.55
C GLN A 487 -22.70 -5.72 26.04
N GLN A 488 -21.87 -6.62 25.50
CA GLN A 488 -21.47 -6.59 24.08
C GLN A 488 -22.63 -6.64 23.06
N ASN A 489 -23.84 -7.01 23.49
CA ASN A 489 -25.05 -7.03 22.65
C ASN A 489 -26.01 -5.88 22.99
N ASN A 490 -25.64 -4.99 23.92
CA ASN A 490 -26.49 -3.89 24.39
C ASN A 490 -26.04 -2.58 23.73
N THR A 491 -26.78 -2.13 22.75
CA THR A 491 -26.50 -0.88 22.03
C THR A 491 -26.67 0.39 22.89
N ASP A 492 -27.38 0.29 24.00
CA ASP A 492 -27.61 1.40 24.93
C ASP A 492 -26.53 1.49 26.00
N HIS A 493 -25.61 0.51 26.04
CA HIS A 493 -24.46 0.54 26.93
C HIS A 493 -23.27 1.21 26.23
N HIS A 494 -22.77 2.28 26.84
CA HIS A 494 -21.65 3.07 26.32
C HIS A 494 -20.42 2.85 27.20
N ASP A 495 -19.45 2.08 26.71
CA ASP A 495 -18.18 1.83 27.41
C ASP A 495 -17.22 3.03 27.33
N ILE A 496 -17.23 3.75 26.20
CA ILE A 496 -16.37 4.92 26.00
C ILE A 496 -17.14 6.17 26.38
N ARG A 497 -16.62 6.89 27.40
CA ARG A 497 -17.17 8.14 27.89
C ARG A 497 -16.07 9.19 28.04
N ILE A 498 -16.26 10.34 27.37
CA ILE A 498 -15.29 11.44 27.38
C ILE A 498 -16.10 12.75 27.43
N GLY A 499 -16.25 13.35 28.63
CA GLY A 499 -17.14 14.49 28.81
C GLY A 499 -18.58 14.14 28.49
N ASP A 500 -19.14 14.80 27.50
CA ASP A 500 -20.48 14.58 26.96
C ASP A 500 -20.53 13.58 25.79
N PHE A 501 -19.39 13.06 25.35
CA PHE A 501 -19.31 12.02 24.33
C PHE A 501 -19.49 10.64 24.94
N GLU A 502 -20.44 9.87 24.38
CA GLU A 502 -20.68 8.48 24.78
C GLU A 502 -20.88 7.60 23.55
N MET A 503 -20.19 6.45 23.49
CA MET A 503 -20.36 5.43 22.45
C MET A 503 -20.09 4.03 22.99
N SER A 504 -20.81 3.05 22.41
CA SER A 504 -20.56 1.62 22.64
C SER A 504 -19.22 1.19 22.05
N TRP A 505 -18.61 0.16 22.59
CA TRP A 505 -17.32 -0.37 22.12
C TRP A 505 -17.40 -1.83 21.72
N ASN A 506 -16.95 -2.14 20.47
CA ASN A 506 -16.85 -3.51 19.95
C ASN A 506 -18.11 -4.35 20.20
N LEU A 507 -19.27 -3.89 19.74
CA LEU A 507 -20.52 -4.63 19.86
C LEU A 507 -20.48 -5.95 19.10
N ALA A 508 -21.08 -6.99 19.66
CA ALA A 508 -21.23 -8.28 18.99
C ALA A 508 -22.52 -8.28 18.14
N SER A 509 -22.53 -7.51 17.06
CA SER A 509 -23.69 -7.37 16.17
C SER A 509 -23.97 -8.60 15.28
N GLY A 510 -23.16 -9.64 15.38
CA GLY A 510 -23.22 -10.82 14.48
C GLY A 510 -22.61 -10.59 13.10
N GLU A 511 -22.27 -9.35 12.76
CA GLU A 511 -21.55 -8.97 11.56
C GLU A 511 -20.16 -8.41 11.90
N PRO A 512 -19.14 -8.62 11.02
CA PRO A 512 -17.84 -8.04 11.24
C PRO A 512 -17.90 -6.50 11.23
N PHE A 513 -17.23 -5.85 12.19
CA PHE A 513 -17.19 -4.39 12.38
C PHE A 513 -16.99 -3.60 11.09
N ALA A 514 -16.07 -4.02 10.22
CA ALA A 514 -15.74 -3.29 9.00
C ALA A 514 -16.84 -3.31 7.92
N VAL A 515 -17.79 -4.25 7.96
CA VAL A 515 -18.83 -4.39 6.93
C VAL A 515 -20.23 -4.16 7.46
N SER A 516 -20.43 -4.10 8.78
CA SER A 516 -21.70 -3.81 9.39
C SER A 516 -22.11 -2.35 9.15
N GLU A 517 -23.31 -2.11 8.64
CA GLU A 517 -23.84 -0.76 8.46
C GLU A 517 -24.05 -0.04 9.78
N THR A 518 -24.32 -0.78 10.84
CA THR A 518 -24.61 -0.22 12.19
C THR A 518 -23.33 0.15 12.96
N SER A 519 -22.16 -0.35 12.55
CA SER A 519 -20.89 -0.13 13.25
C SER A 519 -20.37 1.33 13.20
N ILE A 520 -21.03 2.21 12.45
CA ILE A 520 -20.81 3.65 12.56
C ILE A 520 -21.23 4.20 13.94
N ASN A 521 -22.13 3.51 14.65
CA ASN A 521 -22.64 3.88 15.97
C ASN A 521 -21.82 3.26 17.13
N GLU A 522 -20.71 2.61 16.83
CA GLU A 522 -19.80 2.03 17.81
C GLU A 522 -18.35 2.40 17.50
N VAL A 523 -17.50 2.31 18.51
CA VAL A 523 -16.05 2.47 18.36
C VAL A 523 -15.41 1.09 18.22
N GLY A 524 -14.54 0.93 17.22
CA GLY A 524 -13.71 -0.26 17.06
C GLY A 524 -12.37 -0.15 17.78
N CYS A 525 -11.65 -1.26 17.87
CA CYS A 525 -10.30 -1.32 18.43
C CYS A 525 -9.29 -1.90 17.43
N ILE A 526 -8.05 -2.04 17.85
CA ILE A 526 -6.98 -2.61 17.04
C ILE A 526 -7.34 -4.02 16.53
N HIS A 527 -7.98 -4.85 17.35
CA HIS A 527 -8.31 -6.24 16.99
C HIS A 527 -9.44 -6.36 15.97
N THR A 528 -10.34 -5.37 15.90
CA THR A 528 -11.45 -5.33 14.94
C THR A 528 -11.11 -4.61 13.65
N SER A 529 -10.00 -3.86 13.61
CA SER A 529 -9.59 -3.03 12.46
C SER A 529 -8.30 -3.48 11.78
N GLN A 530 -7.40 -4.20 12.45
CA GLN A 530 -6.13 -4.62 11.87
C GLN A 530 -6.34 -5.59 10.71
N GLY A 531 -5.63 -5.37 9.60
CA GLY A 531 -5.78 -6.13 8.35
C GLY A 531 -6.98 -5.68 7.51
N LEU A 532 -7.72 -4.63 7.92
CA LEU A 532 -8.86 -4.06 7.20
C LEU A 532 -8.58 -2.61 6.80
N GLU A 533 -9.37 -2.09 5.88
CA GLU A 533 -9.23 -0.75 5.30
C GLU A 533 -10.56 0.00 5.39
N PHE A 534 -10.45 1.30 5.64
CA PHE A 534 -11.58 2.24 5.70
C PHE A 534 -11.28 3.44 4.80
N ASP A 535 -12.29 4.10 4.30
CA ASP A 535 -12.09 5.36 3.56
C ASP A 535 -11.54 6.44 4.48
N TYR A 536 -12.21 6.67 5.61
CA TYR A 536 -11.78 7.57 6.66
C TYR A 536 -11.83 6.88 8.02
N VAL A 537 -10.93 7.26 8.90
CA VAL A 537 -10.96 6.83 10.30
C VAL A 537 -10.94 8.03 11.24
N GLY A 538 -11.76 7.96 12.28
CA GLY A 538 -11.61 8.78 13.48
C GLY A 538 -10.80 7.99 14.52
N VAL A 539 -9.73 8.55 15.07
CA VAL A 539 -8.89 7.86 16.06
C VAL A 539 -8.90 8.61 17.37
N ILE A 540 -9.35 7.95 18.44
CA ILE A 540 -9.25 8.46 19.82
C ILE A 540 -7.94 7.96 20.42
N ILE A 541 -7.02 8.88 20.68
CA ILE A 541 -5.80 8.62 21.45
C ILE A 541 -6.13 8.78 22.92
N GLY A 542 -5.95 7.70 23.69
CA GLY A 542 -6.24 7.67 25.12
C GLY A 542 -5.05 8.08 25.99
N ASP A 543 -5.23 8.00 27.30
CA ASP A 543 -4.24 8.42 28.31
C ASP A 543 -2.99 7.54 28.35
N ASP A 544 -2.97 6.43 27.62
CA ASP A 544 -1.80 5.54 27.50
C ASP A 544 -0.71 6.09 26.56
N LEU A 545 -1.02 7.15 25.77
CA LEU A 545 -0.07 7.88 24.93
C LEU A 545 -0.20 9.39 25.19
N ARG A 546 0.82 10.00 25.77
CA ARG A 546 0.84 11.40 26.21
C ARG A 546 2.10 12.10 25.72
N TYR A 547 2.11 13.42 25.81
CA TYR A 547 3.30 14.23 25.55
C TYR A 547 3.65 15.05 26.80
N ALA A 548 4.83 14.79 27.34
CA ALA A 548 5.35 15.52 28.48
C ALA A 548 6.89 15.60 28.44
N ASP A 549 7.45 16.62 29.02
CA ASP A 549 8.91 16.82 29.12
C ASP A 549 9.66 16.77 27.78
N GLY A 550 8.97 17.18 26.68
CA GLY A 550 9.56 17.22 25.36
C GLY A 550 9.50 15.90 24.58
N HIS A 551 8.85 14.87 25.13
CA HIS A 551 8.80 13.53 24.55
C HIS A 551 7.40 12.93 24.52
N VAL A 552 7.18 12.02 23.57
CA VAL A 552 6.01 11.14 23.56
C VAL A 552 6.21 10.04 24.60
N ILE A 553 5.34 9.98 25.59
CA ILE A 553 5.41 9.05 26.71
C ILE A 553 4.28 8.03 26.63
N THR A 554 4.61 6.76 26.82
CA THR A 554 3.62 5.68 26.93
C THR A 554 3.43 5.27 28.39
N ASP A 555 2.19 4.92 28.75
CA ASP A 555 1.82 4.49 30.08
C ASP A 555 0.87 3.30 30.06
N PHE A 556 1.42 2.10 30.18
CA PHE A 556 0.62 0.87 30.16
C PHE A 556 -0.34 0.74 31.35
N THR A 557 -0.17 1.51 32.42
CA THR A 557 -1.09 1.50 33.56
C THR A 557 -2.43 2.18 33.26
N LYS A 558 -2.47 2.98 32.19
CA LYS A 558 -3.67 3.65 31.66
C LYS A 558 -4.47 2.77 30.71
N ARG A 559 -3.95 1.60 30.34
CA ARG A 559 -4.68 0.60 29.56
C ARG A 559 -5.72 -0.10 30.42
N ALA A 560 -6.86 -0.43 29.82
CA ALA A 560 -7.93 -1.14 30.49
C ALA A 560 -7.46 -2.53 30.98
N LYS A 561 -8.02 -3.01 32.09
CA LYS A 561 -7.70 -4.35 32.61
C LYS A 561 -8.20 -5.47 31.68
N THR A 562 -9.18 -5.18 30.86
CA THR A 562 -9.73 -6.07 29.84
C THR A 562 -8.85 -6.19 28.60
N ASP A 563 -7.84 -5.34 28.44
CA ASP A 563 -6.88 -5.38 27.33
C ASP A 563 -6.02 -6.65 27.38
N GLN A 564 -6.17 -7.50 26.36
CA GLN A 564 -5.37 -8.70 26.21
C GLN A 564 -4.02 -8.46 25.53
N SER A 565 -3.82 -7.31 24.92
CA SER A 565 -2.57 -7.01 24.18
C SER A 565 -1.35 -6.92 25.10
N LEU A 566 -1.54 -6.49 26.34
CA LEU A 566 -0.51 -6.40 27.38
C LEU A 566 -0.64 -7.50 28.46
N LYS A 567 -1.25 -8.63 28.11
CA LYS A 567 -1.38 -9.75 29.05
C LYS A 567 0.00 -10.22 29.51
N GLY A 568 0.19 -10.33 30.83
CA GLY A 568 1.47 -10.73 31.43
C GLY A 568 2.42 -9.59 31.74
N ILE A 569 2.16 -8.37 31.28
CA ILE A 569 3.05 -7.21 31.47
C ILE A 569 3.32 -6.90 32.97
N LYS A 570 2.32 -7.07 33.82
CA LYS A 570 2.48 -6.82 35.27
C LYS A 570 3.47 -7.79 35.91
N LYS A 571 3.45 -9.04 35.53
CA LYS A 571 4.41 -10.06 35.98
C LYS A 571 5.80 -9.72 35.48
N LEU A 572 5.92 -9.45 34.18
CA LEU A 572 7.20 -9.04 33.59
C LEU A 572 7.74 -7.77 34.23
N TYR A 573 6.88 -6.81 34.58
CA TYR A 573 7.29 -5.60 35.28
C TYR A 573 7.86 -5.87 36.67
N GLN A 574 7.35 -6.86 37.40
CA GLN A 574 7.91 -7.29 38.68
C GLN A 574 9.27 -7.97 38.53
N GLU A 575 9.47 -8.75 37.46
CA GLU A 575 10.68 -9.50 37.17
C GLU A 575 11.75 -8.63 36.51
N ASN A 576 11.38 -7.80 35.56
CA ASN A 576 12.27 -6.91 34.81
C ASN A 576 11.53 -5.63 34.37
N PRO A 577 11.52 -4.57 35.18
CA PRO A 577 10.80 -3.33 34.91
C PRO A 577 11.18 -2.65 33.58
N GLU A 578 12.46 -2.63 33.25
CA GLU A 578 12.95 -1.95 32.04
C GLU A 578 12.50 -2.69 30.75
N LEU A 579 12.58 -4.01 30.75
CA LEU A 579 12.11 -4.82 29.64
C LEU A 579 10.59 -4.70 29.48
N ALA A 580 9.83 -4.71 30.58
CA ALA A 580 8.39 -4.53 30.55
C ALA A 580 7.99 -3.17 29.97
N LYS A 581 8.64 -2.08 30.38
CA LYS A 581 8.43 -0.74 29.86
C LYS A 581 8.72 -0.69 28.35
N LYS A 582 9.85 -1.26 27.91
CA LYS A 582 10.24 -1.30 26.51
C LYS A 582 9.19 -2.03 25.65
N HIS A 583 8.73 -3.20 26.06
CA HIS A 583 7.70 -3.94 25.32
C HIS A 583 6.35 -3.21 25.32
N ALA A 584 5.96 -2.61 26.46
CA ALA A 584 4.73 -1.85 26.53
C ALA A 584 4.79 -0.60 25.63
N ASP A 585 5.91 0.11 25.60
CA ASP A 585 6.15 1.26 24.75
C ASP A 585 6.01 0.89 23.27
N GLU A 586 6.69 -0.18 22.84
CA GLU A 586 6.61 -0.68 21.47
C GLU A 586 5.15 -1.03 21.08
N ILE A 587 4.42 -1.77 21.90
CA ILE A 587 3.05 -2.19 21.63
C ILE A 587 2.09 -1.00 21.57
N ILE A 588 2.24 -0.01 22.46
CA ILE A 588 1.35 1.15 22.49
C ILE A 588 1.59 2.02 21.26
N ARG A 589 2.84 2.34 20.92
CA ARG A 589 3.19 3.12 19.73
C ARG A 589 2.74 2.42 18.46
N ASN A 590 2.99 1.12 18.31
CA ASN A 590 2.55 0.31 17.16
C ASN A 590 1.01 0.23 17.05
N THR A 591 0.30 0.20 18.19
CA THR A 591 -1.17 0.27 18.21
C THR A 591 -1.65 1.56 17.56
N TYR A 592 -1.19 2.72 18.01
CA TYR A 592 -1.61 3.99 17.44
C TYR A 592 -1.12 4.18 16.00
N ARG A 593 0.12 3.79 15.69
CA ARG A 593 0.61 3.76 14.31
C ARG A 593 -0.35 2.96 13.40
N THR A 594 -0.76 1.80 13.86
CA THR A 594 -1.66 0.95 13.09
C THR A 594 -3.05 1.57 12.94
N LEU A 595 -3.64 2.13 14.02
CA LEU A 595 -4.96 2.77 13.96
C LEU A 595 -4.95 4.00 13.02
N LEU A 596 -3.95 4.87 13.15
CA LEU A 596 -3.80 6.09 12.35
C LEU A 596 -3.55 5.81 10.86
N THR A 597 -3.12 4.59 10.51
CA THR A 597 -2.89 4.17 9.11
C THR A 597 -4.03 3.34 8.52
N ARG A 598 -5.19 3.22 9.18
CA ARG A 598 -6.33 2.45 8.64
C ARG A 598 -7.14 3.20 7.59
N GLY A 599 -7.10 4.53 7.58
CA GLY A 599 -7.77 5.36 6.59
C GLY A 599 -7.03 5.36 5.25
N MET A 600 -7.77 5.15 4.15
CA MET A 600 -7.21 5.23 2.80
C MET A 600 -7.07 6.69 2.34
N LYS A 601 -8.04 7.53 2.71
CA LYS A 601 -8.17 8.93 2.25
C LYS A 601 -7.88 9.94 3.34
N GLY A 602 -8.15 9.59 4.62
CA GLY A 602 -7.91 10.51 5.71
C GLY A 602 -8.09 9.91 7.09
N CYS A 603 -7.58 10.67 8.08
CA CYS A 603 -7.62 10.32 9.48
C CYS A 603 -7.92 11.56 10.32
N TYR A 604 -8.97 11.50 11.15
CA TYR A 604 -9.34 12.56 12.08
C TYR A 604 -9.00 12.10 13.49
N VAL A 605 -8.32 12.93 14.25
CA VAL A 605 -7.72 12.53 15.54
C VAL A 605 -8.28 13.38 16.65
N TYR A 606 -8.59 12.71 17.77
CA TYR A 606 -8.85 13.34 19.04
C TYR A 606 -7.91 12.76 20.10
N CYS A 607 -7.28 13.62 20.90
CA CYS A 607 -6.40 13.22 21.99
C CYS A 607 -7.04 13.57 23.34
N THR A 608 -7.07 12.61 24.29
CA THR A 608 -7.52 12.88 25.66
C THR A 608 -6.51 13.72 26.42
N ASP A 609 -5.20 13.53 26.17
CA ASP A 609 -4.13 14.32 26.78
C ASP A 609 -3.94 15.67 26.08
N PRO A 610 -4.07 16.82 26.80
CA PRO A 610 -3.87 18.14 26.21
C PRO A 610 -2.45 18.38 25.69
N GLY A 611 -1.43 17.76 26.32
CA GLY A 611 -0.05 17.83 25.87
C GLY A 611 0.14 17.16 24.51
N MET A 612 -0.40 15.96 24.35
CA MET A 612 -0.37 15.23 23.07
C MET A 612 -1.15 15.97 21.98
N LYS A 613 -2.31 16.55 22.31
CA LYS A 613 -3.09 17.38 21.40
C LYS A 613 -2.28 18.60 20.92
N ALA A 614 -1.65 19.33 21.84
CA ALA A 614 -0.84 20.49 21.50
C ALA A 614 0.40 20.12 20.66
N TYR A 615 1.08 19.04 21.01
CA TYR A 615 2.22 18.52 20.26
C TYR A 615 1.82 18.12 18.83
N MET A 616 0.77 17.32 18.69
CA MET A 616 0.29 16.89 17.38
C MET A 616 -0.17 18.10 16.54
N GLY A 617 -0.84 19.08 17.16
CA GLY A 617 -1.21 20.33 16.50
C GLY A 617 -0.01 21.08 15.92
N GLN A 618 1.09 21.15 16.66
CA GLN A 618 2.34 21.77 16.18
C GLN A 618 2.98 20.98 15.03
N ARG A 619 2.89 19.64 15.08
CA ARG A 619 3.41 18.76 14.03
C ARG A 619 2.60 18.81 12.73
N LEU A 620 1.32 19.18 12.81
CA LEU A 620 0.44 19.37 11.65
C LEU A 620 0.66 20.71 10.93
N LEU A 621 1.30 21.69 11.59
CA LEU A 621 1.60 22.98 10.94
C LEU A 621 2.72 22.82 9.92
N THR A 622 2.54 23.43 8.76
CA THR A 622 3.60 23.57 7.77
C THR A 622 4.77 24.42 8.30
N TYR A 623 5.95 24.27 7.72
CA TYR A 623 7.13 25.08 8.10
C TYR A 623 6.83 26.59 8.04
N LYS A 624 6.10 27.04 7.01
CA LYS A 624 5.71 28.45 6.85
C LYS A 624 4.77 28.94 7.95
N GLU A 625 3.82 28.08 8.38
CA GLU A 625 2.89 28.40 9.46
C GLU A 625 3.59 28.42 10.82
N ARG A 626 4.50 27.49 11.10
CA ARG A 626 5.34 27.50 12.31
C ARG A 626 6.14 28.78 12.46
N ILE A 627 6.78 29.26 11.38
CA ILE A 627 7.53 30.52 11.41
C ILE A 627 6.60 31.70 11.68
N ARG A 628 5.38 31.72 11.11
CA ARG A 628 4.39 32.77 11.39
C ARG A 628 3.95 32.78 12.85
N GLU A 629 3.71 31.61 13.43
CA GLU A 629 3.36 31.48 14.86
C GLU A 629 4.50 31.89 15.80
N LEU A 630 5.74 31.49 15.50
CA LEU A 630 6.91 31.90 16.28
C LEU A 630 7.08 33.43 16.27
N LYS A 631 6.88 34.07 15.12
CA LYS A 631 6.92 35.53 15.01
C LYS A 631 5.80 36.20 15.79
N ARG A 632 4.57 35.61 15.84
CA ARG A 632 3.46 36.13 16.64
C ARG A 632 3.66 35.99 18.16
N ARG A 633 4.44 35.01 18.62
CA ARG A 633 4.74 34.80 20.04
C ARG A 633 5.87 35.72 20.56
N GLN A 634 6.63 36.35 19.63
CA GLN A 634 7.71 37.28 19.94
C GLN A 634 7.26 38.76 19.90
N THR A 635 6.06 39.03 19.39
CA THR A 635 5.36 40.32 19.47
C THR A 635 4.31 40.29 20.55
#